data_36b9eebdf8ab811daf275e905c2bba88
#
_entry.id   36b9eebdf8ab811daf275e905c2bba88
#
_cell.length_a   1.000
_cell.length_b   1.000
_cell.length_c   1.000
_cell.angle_alpha   90.00
_cell.angle_beta   90.00
_cell.angle_gamma   90.00
#
_symmetry.space_group_name_H-M   'P 1'
#
loop_
_entity.id
_entity.type
_entity.pdbx_description
1 polymer ?
#
loop_
_entity_poly.entity_id
_entity_poly.type
_entity_poly.pdbx_seq_one_letter_code
_entity_poly.pdbx_strand_id
1 'polypeptide(L)'
;GRSFPSACRCGNLTSRRNFLCTVGAAAVAACAPAAKPALPPGELLGMSHALGHRLRDGNFPAVSETRRTGVVIVGGGISGLSAAWRLAHAGVDDFLVLEMESEPGGNSRAGQSPLVAYPWGAHYLPLPPREARATRQLLAELDVLHGDPDAAHPIYDEKYLCHAPQERLYTNGYWQDGLWPTLGVPKAERVQYTRFQEYVAELRRRRDAAGRRPFALPLALSSRDAEFLALDRITLHDWLRREGYTAPGLYWLADYACRDDYGTSAART
;
A
#
# COMPACT_ATOMS: atom_id res chain seq x y z
N GLY A 1 -40.97 47.04 59.26
CA GLY A 1 -41.59 45.83 58.91
C GLY A 1 -41.07 45.34 57.56
N ARG A 2 -40.17 44.39 57.52
CA ARG A 2 -39.86 43.63 56.32
C ARG A 2 -40.00 42.16 56.68
N SER A 3 -41.05 41.53 56.13
CA SER A 3 -41.33 40.11 56.23
C SER A 3 -40.37 39.30 55.35
N PHE A 4 -39.71 38.31 55.96
CA PHE A 4 -38.95 37.28 55.24
C PHE A 4 -39.92 36.23 54.70
N PRO A 5 -39.74 35.73 53.48
CA PRO A 5 -40.52 34.61 52.97
C PRO A 5 -39.91 33.31 53.52
N SER A 6 -40.83 32.44 53.89
CA SER A 6 -40.63 31.12 54.49
C SER A 6 -39.86 30.11 53.66
N ALA A 7 -39.18 29.24 54.36
CA ALA A 7 -38.38 28.12 53.96
C ALA A 7 -38.94 27.28 52.78
N CYS A 8 -38.12 27.00 51.78
CA CYS A 8 -38.31 25.89 50.85
C CYS A 8 -38.29 24.56 51.62
N ARG A 9 -39.43 23.87 51.61
CA ARG A 9 -39.50 22.46 52.01
C ARG A 9 -38.80 21.60 50.99
N CYS A 10 -37.65 21.03 51.29
CA CYS A 10 -37.14 19.85 50.63
C CYS A 10 -38.06 18.67 50.92
N GLY A 11 -39.03 18.43 50.03
CA GLY A 11 -39.86 17.24 50.04
C GLY A 11 -39.58 16.43 48.80
N ASN A 12 -38.90 15.34 48.95
CA ASN A 12 -39.27 14.02 48.47
C ASN A 12 -38.04 13.13 48.47
N LEU A 13 -37.88 12.42 49.59
CA LEU A 13 -37.12 11.17 49.61
C LEU A 13 -37.75 10.26 48.52
N THR A 14 -37.02 9.99 47.46
CA THR A 14 -37.39 9.02 46.43
C THR A 14 -37.70 7.70 47.11
N SER A 15 -38.91 7.18 46.95
CA SER A 15 -39.34 5.92 47.50
C SER A 15 -38.39 4.82 47.01
N ARG A 16 -38.13 3.76 47.78
CA ARG A 16 -37.33 2.60 47.37
C ARG A 16 -37.74 2.08 46.00
N ARG A 17 -39.02 2.17 45.66
CA ARG A 17 -39.58 1.78 44.39
C ARG A 17 -39.08 2.70 43.26
N ASN A 18 -39.04 4.01 43.45
CA ASN A 18 -38.53 4.96 42.44
C ASN A 18 -37.02 4.81 42.25
N PHE A 19 -36.25 4.55 43.31
CA PHE A 19 -34.82 4.25 43.20
C PHE A 19 -34.58 2.98 42.40
N LEU A 20 -35.30 1.90 42.67
CA LEU A 20 -35.15 0.63 41.95
C LEU A 20 -35.60 0.78 40.45
N CYS A 21 -36.64 1.55 40.19
CA CYS A 21 -37.06 1.86 38.83
C CYS A 21 -36.01 2.69 38.07
N THR A 22 -35.36 3.65 38.73
CA THR A 22 -34.33 4.50 38.10
C THR A 22 -33.07 3.70 37.85
N VAL A 23 -32.62 2.84 38.80
CA VAL A 23 -31.47 1.96 38.64
C VAL A 23 -31.74 0.91 37.55
N GLY A 24 -32.94 0.33 37.52
CA GLY A 24 -33.34 -0.62 36.49
C GLY A 24 -33.36 0.01 35.09
N ALA A 25 -33.90 1.23 34.95
CA ALA A 25 -33.91 1.97 33.69
C ALA A 25 -32.49 2.35 33.25
N ALA A 26 -31.59 2.73 34.15
CA ALA A 26 -30.18 3.01 33.87
C ALA A 26 -29.42 1.74 33.45
N ALA A 27 -29.70 0.59 34.04
CA ALA A 27 -29.10 -0.67 33.69
C ALA A 27 -29.54 -1.15 32.30
N VAL A 28 -30.82 -0.95 31.92
CA VAL A 28 -31.34 -1.28 30.57
C VAL A 28 -30.77 -0.33 29.53
N ALA A 29 -30.60 0.95 29.83
CA ALA A 29 -29.98 1.93 28.94
C ALA A 29 -28.48 1.63 28.71
N ALA A 30 -27.79 1.07 29.72
CA ALA A 30 -26.38 0.67 29.59
C ALA A 30 -26.20 -0.60 28.73
N CYS A 31 -27.25 -1.40 28.55
CA CYS A 31 -27.25 -2.58 27.68
C CYS A 31 -27.72 -2.28 26.24
N ALA A 32 -28.14 -1.06 25.94
CA ALA A 32 -28.45 -0.70 24.57
C ALA A 32 -27.16 -0.71 23.74
N PRO A 33 -27.11 -1.41 22.57
CA PRO A 33 -25.93 -1.37 21.74
C PRO A 33 -25.65 0.10 21.40
N ALA A 34 -24.42 0.54 21.70
CA ALA A 34 -23.99 1.88 21.33
C ALA A 34 -24.22 2.04 19.81
N ALA A 35 -24.94 3.09 19.42
CA ALA A 35 -25.13 3.40 18.01
C ALA A 35 -23.73 3.45 17.39
N LYS A 36 -23.49 2.64 16.31
CA LYS A 36 -22.23 2.70 15.60
C LYS A 36 -22.02 4.15 15.17
N PRO A 37 -20.86 4.75 15.47
CA PRO A 37 -20.59 6.11 15.03
C PRO A 37 -20.79 6.16 13.52
N ALA A 38 -21.48 7.19 13.04
CA ALA A 38 -21.63 7.41 11.60
C ALA A 38 -20.23 7.49 10.99
N LEU A 39 -20.02 6.76 9.90
CA LEU A 39 -18.77 6.88 9.16
C LEU A 39 -18.60 8.34 8.72
N PRO A 40 -17.38 8.87 8.75
CA PRO A 40 -17.13 10.19 8.20
C PRO A 40 -17.53 10.20 6.71
N PRO A 41 -17.96 11.36 6.17
CA PRO A 41 -18.22 11.49 4.75
C PRO A 41 -16.97 11.09 3.96
N GLY A 42 -17.17 10.35 2.90
CA GLY A 42 -16.08 9.85 2.06
C GLY A 42 -16.54 9.71 0.62
N GLU A 43 -15.59 9.58 -0.26
CA GLU A 43 -15.78 9.40 -1.70
C GLU A 43 -14.89 8.26 -2.20
N LEU A 44 -15.41 7.50 -3.16
CA LEU A 44 -14.61 6.51 -3.88
C LEU A 44 -13.97 7.19 -5.09
N LEU A 45 -12.65 7.32 -5.04
CA LEU A 45 -11.86 7.88 -6.10
C LEU A 45 -11.05 6.77 -6.82
N GLY A 46 -10.56 7.08 -8.00
CA GLY A 46 -9.71 6.18 -8.77
C GLY A 46 -10.37 5.66 -10.04
N MET A 47 -10.13 4.39 -10.36
CA MET A 47 -10.59 3.77 -11.60
C MET A 47 -12.07 3.47 -11.57
N SER A 48 -12.77 3.79 -12.68
CA SER A 48 -14.19 3.47 -12.82
C SER A 48 -14.39 1.99 -13.15
N HIS A 49 -14.91 1.22 -12.19
CA HIS A 49 -15.27 -0.17 -12.44
C HIS A 49 -16.34 -0.30 -13.53
N ALA A 50 -17.25 0.67 -13.64
CA ALA A 50 -18.30 0.67 -14.66
C ALA A 50 -17.73 0.75 -16.09
N LEU A 51 -16.67 1.56 -16.30
CA LEU A 51 -15.95 1.60 -17.58
C LEU A 51 -15.21 0.30 -17.86
N GLY A 52 -14.50 -0.23 -16.87
CA GLY A 52 -13.79 -1.50 -17.00
C GLY A 52 -14.73 -2.68 -17.28
N HIS A 53 -15.90 -2.71 -16.68
CA HIS A 53 -16.90 -3.75 -16.92
C HIS A 53 -17.48 -3.73 -18.33
N ARG A 54 -17.50 -2.58 -19.02
CA ARG A 54 -17.93 -2.52 -20.43
C ARG A 54 -17.07 -3.43 -21.32
N LEU A 55 -15.77 -3.57 -21.05
CA LEU A 55 -14.90 -4.50 -21.77
C LEU A 55 -15.35 -5.96 -21.57
N ARG A 56 -15.68 -6.33 -20.34
CA ARG A 56 -16.17 -7.68 -20.01
C ARG A 56 -17.54 -7.97 -20.62
N ASP A 57 -18.42 -6.97 -20.55
CA ASP A 57 -19.82 -7.15 -20.93
C ASP A 57 -20.02 -6.96 -22.46
N GLY A 58 -18.98 -6.56 -23.20
CA GLY A 58 -19.02 -6.36 -24.64
C GLY A 58 -19.97 -5.27 -25.11
N ASN A 59 -20.39 -4.36 -24.21
CA ASN A 59 -21.38 -3.32 -24.48
C ASN A 59 -20.71 -2.07 -25.07
N PHE A 60 -20.42 -2.10 -26.36
CA PHE A 60 -19.82 -0.99 -27.10
C PHE A 60 -20.78 -0.44 -28.15
N PRO A 61 -20.74 0.87 -28.42
CA PRO A 61 -21.44 1.46 -29.56
C PRO A 61 -20.88 0.91 -30.89
N ALA A 62 -21.65 1.05 -31.94
CA ALA A 62 -21.16 0.73 -33.26
C ALA A 62 -19.90 1.55 -33.60
N VAL A 63 -18.98 0.94 -34.38
CA VAL A 63 -17.76 1.63 -34.85
C VAL A 63 -18.16 2.84 -35.69
N SER A 64 -17.73 4.02 -35.27
CA SER A 64 -17.99 5.29 -35.97
C SER A 64 -16.81 5.77 -36.81
N GLU A 65 -15.59 5.34 -36.47
CA GLU A 65 -14.36 5.76 -37.12
C GLU A 65 -13.34 4.63 -37.11
N THR A 66 -12.52 4.59 -38.16
CA THR A 66 -11.34 3.69 -38.26
C THR A 66 -10.11 4.56 -38.50
N ARG A 67 -9.11 4.43 -37.61
CA ARG A 67 -7.79 5.06 -37.75
C ARG A 67 -6.73 4.00 -37.95
N ARG A 68 -5.67 4.35 -38.67
CA ARG A 68 -4.47 3.53 -38.83
C ARG A 68 -3.30 4.24 -38.18
N THR A 69 -2.50 3.50 -37.43
CA THR A 69 -1.27 3.97 -36.79
C THR A 69 -0.29 2.81 -36.70
N GLY A 70 1.00 3.10 -36.62
CA GLY A 70 2.04 2.08 -36.50
C GLY A 70 1.95 1.26 -35.22
N VAL A 71 1.62 1.91 -34.08
CA VAL A 71 1.49 1.25 -32.79
C VAL A 71 0.26 1.77 -32.06
N VAL A 72 -0.54 0.86 -31.49
CA VAL A 72 -1.62 1.21 -30.57
C VAL A 72 -1.27 0.73 -29.18
N ILE A 73 -1.26 1.63 -28.21
CA ILE A 73 -1.07 1.36 -26.80
C ILE A 73 -2.43 1.44 -26.12
N VAL A 74 -2.88 0.34 -25.54
CA VAL A 74 -4.17 0.25 -24.86
C VAL A 74 -3.98 0.42 -23.36
N GLY A 75 -4.51 1.51 -22.82
CA GLY A 75 -4.42 1.92 -21.42
C GLY A 75 -3.32 2.96 -21.18
N GLY A 76 -3.70 4.09 -20.57
CA GLY A 76 -2.81 5.19 -20.20
C GLY A 76 -2.31 5.12 -18.74
N GLY A 77 -2.25 3.92 -18.16
CA GLY A 77 -1.57 3.70 -16.87
C GLY A 77 -0.06 3.72 -17.04
N ILE A 78 0.67 3.43 -15.94
CA ILE A 78 2.15 3.50 -15.92
C ILE A 78 2.80 2.65 -17.00
N SER A 79 2.26 1.46 -17.31
CA SER A 79 2.79 0.58 -18.35
C SER A 79 2.64 1.20 -19.75
N GLY A 80 1.44 1.70 -20.08
CA GLY A 80 1.19 2.33 -21.38
C GLY A 80 1.95 3.63 -21.56
N LEU A 81 2.01 4.47 -20.54
CA LEU A 81 2.80 5.71 -20.57
C LEU A 81 4.30 5.43 -20.68
N SER A 82 4.82 4.39 -20.01
CA SER A 82 6.21 3.98 -20.14
C SER A 82 6.53 3.47 -21.54
N ALA A 83 5.60 2.73 -22.17
CA ALA A 83 5.75 2.29 -23.55
C ALA A 83 5.78 3.48 -24.51
N ALA A 84 4.84 4.44 -24.37
CA ALA A 84 4.80 5.66 -25.16
C ALA A 84 6.08 6.49 -25.01
N TRP A 85 6.52 6.70 -23.76
CA TRP A 85 7.76 7.40 -23.44
C TRP A 85 8.95 6.71 -24.13
N ARG A 86 9.04 5.39 -24.06
CA ARG A 86 10.14 4.64 -24.67
C ARG A 86 10.12 4.68 -26.20
N LEU A 87 8.95 4.63 -26.83
CA LEU A 87 8.80 4.78 -28.28
C LEU A 87 9.26 6.16 -28.73
N ALA A 88 8.81 7.22 -28.05
CA ALA A 88 9.24 8.58 -28.35
C ALA A 88 10.77 8.74 -28.25
N HIS A 89 11.40 8.19 -27.22
CA HIS A 89 12.87 8.18 -27.06
C HIS A 89 13.60 7.36 -28.13
N ALA A 90 12.91 6.42 -28.76
CA ALA A 90 13.44 5.66 -29.91
C ALA A 90 13.18 6.33 -31.24
N GLY A 91 12.60 7.54 -31.26
CA GLY A 91 12.25 8.26 -32.51
C GLY A 91 11.06 7.66 -33.23
N VAL A 92 10.22 6.90 -32.57
CA VAL A 92 8.98 6.37 -33.15
C VAL A 92 7.85 7.31 -32.76
N ASP A 93 7.31 8.05 -33.72
CA ASP A 93 6.26 9.06 -33.52
C ASP A 93 4.86 8.56 -33.94
N ASP A 94 4.79 7.51 -34.77
CA ASP A 94 3.52 6.94 -35.26
C ASP A 94 2.94 5.96 -34.22
N PHE A 95 2.46 6.48 -33.10
CA PHE A 95 1.74 5.70 -32.10
C PHE A 95 0.54 6.47 -31.52
N LEU A 96 -0.40 5.73 -30.97
CA LEU A 96 -1.60 6.24 -30.31
C LEU A 96 -1.79 5.56 -28.97
N VAL A 97 -2.02 6.34 -27.89
CA VAL A 97 -2.41 5.85 -26.58
C VAL A 97 -3.93 5.98 -26.44
N LEU A 98 -4.60 4.89 -26.12
CA LEU A 98 -6.03 4.86 -25.86
C LEU A 98 -6.25 4.69 -24.34
N GLU A 99 -7.01 5.60 -23.75
CA GLU A 99 -7.42 5.55 -22.33
C GLU A 99 -8.94 5.63 -22.25
N MET A 100 -9.53 4.83 -21.37
CA MET A 100 -10.98 4.81 -21.16
C MET A 100 -11.44 5.84 -20.14
N GLU A 101 -10.57 6.20 -19.19
CA GLU A 101 -10.83 7.24 -18.22
C GLU A 101 -10.67 8.63 -18.85
N SER A 102 -11.19 9.64 -18.15
CA SER A 102 -11.04 11.04 -18.60
C SER A 102 -9.60 11.55 -18.60
N GLU A 103 -8.74 10.91 -17.81
CA GLU A 103 -7.33 11.27 -17.62
C GLU A 103 -6.44 10.03 -17.56
N PRO A 104 -5.25 10.07 -18.15
CA PRO A 104 -4.27 8.99 -18.00
C PRO A 104 -3.67 8.97 -16.59
N GLY A 105 -2.89 7.92 -16.31
CA GLY A 105 -2.16 7.74 -15.04
C GLY A 105 -2.52 6.48 -14.30
N GLY A 106 -3.71 5.92 -14.51
CA GLY A 106 -4.14 4.70 -13.84
C GLY A 106 -4.06 4.83 -12.31
N ASN A 107 -3.46 3.86 -11.64
CA ASN A 107 -3.25 3.89 -10.18
C ASN A 107 -2.25 4.95 -9.71
N SER A 108 -1.49 5.56 -10.63
CA SER A 108 -0.55 6.63 -10.32
C SER A 108 -1.16 8.03 -10.46
N ARG A 109 -2.48 8.12 -10.68
CA ARG A 109 -3.17 9.42 -10.70
C ARG A 109 -3.08 10.11 -9.34
N ALA A 110 -3.06 11.44 -9.39
CA ALA A 110 -3.02 12.29 -8.22
C ALA A 110 -4.31 13.10 -8.09
N GLY A 111 -4.65 13.47 -6.87
CA GLY A 111 -5.60 14.51 -6.55
C GLY A 111 -4.90 15.86 -6.39
N GLN A 112 -5.69 16.92 -6.39
CA GLN A 112 -5.20 18.27 -6.17
C GLN A 112 -5.98 18.92 -5.03
N SER A 113 -5.25 19.49 -4.07
CA SER A 113 -5.81 20.40 -3.08
C SER A 113 -5.39 21.83 -3.37
N PRO A 114 -5.95 22.85 -2.71
CA PRO A 114 -5.49 24.21 -2.84
C PRO A 114 -4.01 24.42 -2.43
N LEU A 115 -3.45 23.48 -1.66
CA LEU A 115 -2.09 23.58 -1.12
C LEU A 115 -1.10 22.69 -1.87
N VAL A 116 -1.50 21.46 -2.27
CA VAL A 116 -0.58 20.45 -2.79
C VAL A 116 -1.30 19.39 -3.61
N ALA A 117 -0.62 18.86 -4.61
CA ALA A 117 -1.02 17.60 -5.25
C ALA A 117 -0.68 16.43 -4.32
N TYR A 118 -1.50 15.39 -4.33
CA TYR A 118 -1.31 14.20 -3.51
C TYR A 118 -1.67 12.93 -4.30
N PRO A 119 -0.98 11.82 -4.07
CA PRO A 119 -1.29 10.55 -4.73
C PRO A 119 -2.58 9.94 -4.17
N TRP A 120 -3.38 9.29 -5.03
CA TRP A 120 -4.55 8.52 -4.59
C TRP A 120 -4.19 7.08 -4.23
N GLY A 121 -3.40 6.44 -5.05
CA GLY A 121 -2.99 5.05 -4.89
C GLY A 121 -1.49 4.90 -4.70
N ALA A 122 -0.76 4.66 -5.78
CA ALA A 122 0.70 4.54 -5.75
C ALA A 122 1.34 5.83 -5.23
N HIS A 123 1.94 5.78 -4.06
CA HIS A 123 2.37 6.97 -3.32
C HIS A 123 3.86 7.00 -2.98
N TYR A 124 4.60 5.95 -3.27
CA TYR A 124 6.06 5.93 -3.11
C TYR A 124 6.72 5.06 -4.18
N LEU A 125 7.99 5.32 -4.39
CA LEU A 125 8.86 4.53 -5.25
C LEU A 125 10.12 4.22 -4.44
N PRO A 126 10.50 2.96 -4.24
CA PRO A 126 11.79 2.61 -3.67
C PRO A 126 12.92 3.19 -4.52
N LEU A 127 14.01 3.62 -3.90
CA LEU A 127 15.17 4.16 -4.64
C LEU A 127 15.61 3.15 -5.72
N PRO A 128 15.56 3.55 -7.01
CA PRO A 128 15.82 2.60 -8.09
C PRO A 128 17.26 2.08 -8.05
N PRO A 129 17.46 0.77 -8.08
CA PRO A 129 18.80 0.20 -8.14
C PRO A 129 19.48 0.57 -9.48
N ARG A 130 20.78 0.37 -9.56
CA ARG A 130 21.56 0.72 -10.77
C ARG A 130 21.06 0.01 -12.04
N GLU A 131 20.51 -1.17 -11.88
CA GLU A 131 19.94 -1.98 -12.97
C GLU A 131 18.65 -1.36 -13.55
N ALA A 132 17.92 -0.55 -12.78
CA ALA A 132 16.68 0.10 -13.20
C ALA A 132 16.96 1.39 -14.01
N ARG A 133 17.74 1.28 -15.07
CA ARG A 133 18.23 2.43 -15.87
C ARG A 133 17.11 3.29 -16.42
N ALA A 134 16.07 2.68 -17.01
CA ALA A 134 14.95 3.43 -17.57
C ALA A 134 14.23 4.26 -16.51
N THR A 135 14.04 3.72 -15.32
CA THR A 135 13.43 4.47 -14.20
C THR A 135 14.32 5.62 -13.76
N ARG A 136 15.64 5.40 -13.62
CA ARG A 136 16.58 6.47 -13.27
C ARG A 136 16.65 7.57 -14.33
N GLN A 137 16.63 7.20 -15.61
CA GLN A 137 16.56 8.15 -16.72
C GLN A 137 15.29 9.00 -16.63
N LEU A 138 14.12 8.37 -16.46
CA LEU A 138 12.86 9.10 -16.29
C LEU A 138 12.91 10.06 -15.08
N LEU A 139 13.46 9.63 -13.94
CA LEU A 139 13.59 10.49 -12.77
C LEU A 139 14.54 11.67 -13.01
N ALA A 140 15.57 11.49 -13.84
CA ALA A 140 16.45 12.61 -14.24
C ALA A 140 15.73 13.60 -15.16
N GLU A 141 14.93 13.12 -16.10
CA GLU A 141 14.10 13.95 -16.99
C GLU A 141 13.00 14.72 -16.22
N LEU A 142 12.53 14.14 -15.10
CA LEU A 142 11.56 14.78 -14.22
C LEU A 142 12.22 15.69 -13.16
N ASP A 143 13.52 15.91 -13.23
CA ASP A 143 14.31 16.72 -12.28
C ASP A 143 14.21 16.21 -10.82
N VAL A 144 13.98 14.91 -10.65
CA VAL A 144 13.98 14.23 -9.35
C VAL A 144 15.35 13.65 -9.01
N LEU A 145 16.11 13.25 -10.04
CA LEU A 145 17.48 12.77 -9.94
C LEU A 145 18.41 13.74 -10.67
N HIS A 146 19.45 14.19 -9.97
CA HIS A 146 20.43 15.14 -10.51
C HIS A 146 21.72 14.44 -10.91
N GLY A 147 22.35 14.93 -11.97
CA GLY A 147 23.61 14.44 -12.51
C GLY A 147 23.45 13.17 -13.36
N ASP A 148 24.44 12.27 -13.29
CA ASP A 148 24.46 11.04 -14.08
C ASP A 148 23.51 9.96 -13.50
N PRO A 149 22.46 9.56 -14.24
CA PRO A 149 21.56 8.49 -13.81
C PRO A 149 22.26 7.12 -13.62
N ASP A 150 23.37 6.89 -14.30
CA ASP A 150 24.14 5.65 -14.19
C ASP A 150 25.18 5.66 -13.06
N ALA A 151 25.32 6.77 -12.31
CA ALA A 151 26.21 6.86 -11.17
C ALA A 151 25.94 5.75 -10.15
N ALA A 152 27.02 5.31 -9.45
CA ALA A 152 26.87 4.33 -8.37
C ALA A 152 25.98 4.85 -7.23
N HIS A 153 26.09 6.13 -6.93
CA HIS A 153 25.33 6.85 -5.91
C HIS A 153 24.71 8.10 -6.54
N PRO A 154 23.59 8.00 -7.22
CA PRO A 154 22.92 9.16 -7.81
C PRO A 154 22.39 10.08 -6.72
N ILE A 155 22.34 11.37 -7.03
CA ILE A 155 21.82 12.41 -6.13
C ILE A 155 20.34 12.62 -6.45
N TYR A 156 19.49 12.48 -5.46
CA TYR A 156 18.06 12.78 -5.58
C TYR A 156 17.75 14.12 -4.94
N ASP A 157 16.79 14.86 -5.49
CA ASP A 157 16.28 16.08 -4.88
C ASP A 157 15.63 15.74 -3.53
N GLU A 158 16.12 16.35 -2.47
CA GLU A 158 15.77 16.04 -1.09
C GLU A 158 14.28 16.23 -0.80
N LYS A 159 13.61 17.14 -1.51
CA LYS A 159 12.16 17.38 -1.36
C LYS A 159 11.29 16.18 -1.74
N TYR A 160 11.82 15.25 -2.55
CA TYR A 160 11.11 14.01 -2.93
C TYR A 160 11.53 12.81 -2.10
N LEU A 161 12.52 12.93 -1.23
CA LEU A 161 12.96 11.85 -0.37
C LEU A 161 12.08 11.75 0.87
N CYS A 162 11.61 10.54 1.16
CA CYS A 162 10.95 10.24 2.41
C CYS A 162 12.00 9.78 3.43
N HIS A 163 12.43 10.70 4.29
CA HIS A 163 13.41 10.39 5.33
C HIS A 163 12.72 9.75 6.53
N ALA A 164 13.27 8.63 6.99
CA ALA A 164 12.82 7.90 8.19
C ALA A 164 11.29 7.76 8.26
N PRO A 165 10.66 7.07 7.30
CA PRO A 165 9.23 6.86 7.32
C PRO A 165 8.82 6.23 8.67
N GLN A 166 7.88 6.85 9.35
CA GLN A 166 7.40 6.38 10.65
C GLN A 166 6.41 5.25 10.44
N GLU A 167 6.93 4.06 10.23
CA GLU A 167 6.12 2.84 10.28
C GLU A 167 5.78 2.52 11.73
N ARG A 168 4.51 2.33 12.01
CA ARG A 168 4.04 1.97 13.36
C ARG A 168 3.00 0.87 13.28
N LEU A 169 3.10 -0.05 14.21
CA LEU A 169 2.14 -1.13 14.37
C LEU A 169 1.33 -0.94 15.65
N TYR A 170 -0.01 -0.94 15.51
CA TYR A 170 -0.91 -1.03 16.65
C TYR A 170 -1.29 -2.49 16.88
N THR A 171 -0.85 -3.05 17.98
CA THR A 171 -1.13 -4.45 18.34
C THR A 171 -1.34 -4.59 19.84
N ASN A 172 -2.25 -5.48 20.25
CA ASN A 172 -2.55 -5.76 21.66
C ASN A 172 -2.85 -4.51 22.51
N GLY A 173 -3.46 -3.47 21.92
CA GLY A 173 -3.79 -2.22 22.59
C GLY A 173 -2.65 -1.20 22.69
N TYR A 174 -1.50 -1.46 22.06
CA TYR A 174 -0.31 -0.60 22.12
C TYR A 174 0.21 -0.24 20.73
N TRP A 175 0.78 0.95 20.64
CA TRP A 175 1.58 1.36 19.50
C TRP A 175 3.04 0.96 19.70
N GLN A 176 3.67 0.47 18.64
CA GLN A 176 5.11 0.25 18.59
C GLN A 176 5.69 0.81 17.28
N ASP A 177 6.95 1.17 17.29
CA ASP A 177 7.68 1.57 16.09
C ASP A 177 8.07 0.34 15.26
N GLY A 178 8.02 0.50 13.94
CA GLY A 178 8.27 -0.57 12.97
C GLY A 178 7.13 -1.58 12.85
N LEU A 179 7.21 -2.39 11.81
CA LEU A 179 6.18 -3.40 11.48
C LEU A 179 6.42 -4.76 12.12
N TRP A 180 7.61 -5.00 12.69
CA TRP A 180 7.88 -6.26 13.37
C TRP A 180 7.15 -6.32 14.71
N PRO A 181 6.22 -7.25 14.93
CA PRO A 181 5.56 -7.38 16.23
C PRO A 181 6.60 -7.73 17.31
N THR A 182 6.82 -6.86 18.27
CA THR A 182 7.82 -7.06 19.33
C THR A 182 7.24 -7.01 20.73
N LEU A 183 6.17 -6.24 20.95
CA LEU A 183 5.53 -6.10 22.23
C LEU A 183 4.74 -7.36 22.61
N GLY A 184 5.05 -7.92 23.78
CA GLY A 184 4.41 -9.13 24.27
C GLY A 184 4.81 -10.42 23.54
N VAL A 185 5.79 -10.35 22.64
CA VAL A 185 6.23 -11.50 21.82
C VAL A 185 7.26 -12.34 22.59
N PRO A 186 7.08 -13.68 22.68
CA PRO A 186 8.02 -14.57 23.32
C PRO A 186 9.43 -14.50 22.71
N LYS A 187 10.47 -14.73 23.56
CA LYS A 187 11.86 -14.72 23.08
C LYS A 187 12.09 -15.69 21.90
N ALA A 188 11.48 -16.86 21.93
CA ALA A 188 11.60 -17.87 20.88
C ALA A 188 11.11 -17.38 19.51
N GLU A 189 10.08 -16.54 19.46
CA GLU A 189 9.61 -15.93 18.22
C GLU A 189 10.57 -14.85 17.73
N ARG A 190 11.05 -13.99 18.64
CA ARG A 190 12.05 -12.95 18.26
C ARG A 190 13.34 -13.54 17.69
N VAL A 191 13.77 -14.69 18.17
CA VAL A 191 14.91 -15.43 17.56
C VAL A 191 14.62 -15.80 16.11
N GLN A 192 13.38 -16.19 15.80
CA GLN A 192 13.00 -16.50 14.41
C GLN A 192 12.98 -15.24 13.53
N TYR A 193 12.58 -14.08 14.06
CA TYR A 193 12.66 -12.81 13.34
C TYR A 193 14.12 -12.47 12.98
N THR A 194 15.01 -12.57 13.95
CA THR A 194 16.44 -12.34 13.73
C THR A 194 17.00 -13.28 12.66
N ARG A 195 16.70 -14.57 12.76
CA ARG A 195 17.11 -15.58 11.75
C ARG A 195 16.61 -15.24 10.35
N PHE A 196 15.37 -14.81 10.23
CA PHE A 196 14.80 -14.41 8.94
C PHE A 196 15.49 -13.15 8.39
N GLN A 197 15.73 -12.15 9.24
CA GLN A 197 16.42 -10.92 8.85
C GLN A 197 17.87 -11.21 8.39
N GLU A 198 18.57 -12.09 9.07
CA GLU A 198 19.92 -12.54 8.69
C GLU A 198 19.91 -13.25 7.35
N TYR A 199 18.95 -14.12 7.12
CA TYR A 199 18.75 -14.79 5.82
C TYR A 199 18.51 -13.78 4.69
N VAL A 200 17.61 -12.82 4.88
CA VAL A 200 17.37 -11.75 3.90
C VAL A 200 18.62 -10.90 3.66
N ALA A 201 19.37 -10.59 4.73
CA ALA A 201 20.61 -9.83 4.63
C ALA A 201 21.70 -10.62 3.86
N GLU A 202 21.74 -11.94 3.99
CA GLU A 202 22.61 -12.80 3.19
C GLU A 202 22.20 -12.78 1.72
N LEU A 203 20.91 -12.97 1.39
CA LEU A 203 20.42 -12.91 0.01
C LEU A 203 20.76 -11.59 -0.68
N ARG A 204 20.72 -10.47 0.04
CA ARG A 204 21.11 -9.15 -0.49
C ARG A 204 22.58 -9.07 -0.92
N ARG A 205 23.45 -9.84 -0.27
CA ARG A 205 24.90 -9.90 -0.58
C ARG A 205 25.23 -10.90 -1.67
N ARG A 206 24.41 -11.92 -1.87
CA ARG A 206 24.66 -12.99 -2.85
C ARG A 206 24.74 -12.47 -4.27
N ARG A 207 25.61 -13.11 -5.04
CA ARG A 207 25.78 -12.91 -6.48
C ARG A 207 25.98 -14.26 -7.14
N ASP A 208 25.45 -14.44 -8.34
CA ASP A 208 25.75 -15.59 -9.18
C ASP A 208 27.15 -15.46 -9.84
N ALA A 209 27.55 -16.48 -10.60
CA ALA A 209 28.83 -16.46 -11.31
C ALA A 209 28.96 -15.31 -12.34
N ALA A 210 27.86 -14.74 -12.79
CA ALA A 210 27.81 -13.57 -13.67
C ALA A 210 27.70 -12.24 -12.90
N GLY A 211 27.80 -12.25 -11.56
CA GLY A 211 27.69 -11.08 -10.70
C GLY A 211 26.27 -10.56 -10.50
N ARG A 212 25.25 -11.28 -10.95
CA ARG A 212 23.85 -10.86 -10.84
C ARG A 212 23.30 -11.16 -9.44
N ARG A 213 22.49 -10.24 -8.92
CA ARG A 213 21.78 -10.42 -7.65
C ARG A 213 20.59 -11.39 -7.81
N PRO A 214 20.27 -12.21 -6.82
CA PRO A 214 18.90 -12.74 -6.74
C PRO A 214 17.91 -11.57 -6.56
N PHE A 215 16.74 -11.65 -7.09
CA PHE A 215 15.68 -10.63 -6.91
C PHE A 215 16.07 -9.20 -7.33
N ALA A 216 16.75 -9.03 -8.45
CA ALA A 216 16.99 -7.72 -9.03
C ALA A 216 15.73 -7.19 -9.75
N LEU A 217 15.60 -5.87 -9.82
CA LEU A 217 14.63 -5.19 -10.69
C LEU A 217 15.42 -4.40 -11.75
N PRO A 218 15.12 -4.61 -13.04
CA PRO A 218 14.15 -5.53 -13.65
C PRO A 218 14.50 -7.02 -13.43
N LEU A 219 13.47 -7.86 -13.32
CA LEU A 219 13.63 -9.30 -13.07
C LEU A 219 14.52 -10.02 -14.11
N ALA A 220 14.52 -9.53 -15.36
CA ALA A 220 15.39 -10.05 -16.42
C ALA A 220 16.89 -10.01 -16.08
N LEU A 221 17.29 -9.13 -15.16
CA LEU A 221 18.67 -8.97 -14.68
C LEU A 221 18.94 -9.73 -13.38
N SER A 222 17.99 -10.47 -12.85
CA SER A 222 18.15 -11.33 -11.70
C SER A 222 19.00 -12.57 -12.02
N SER A 223 19.57 -13.16 -10.99
CA SER A 223 20.23 -14.46 -11.08
C SER A 223 19.29 -15.52 -11.65
N ARG A 224 19.86 -16.43 -12.45
CA ARG A 224 19.17 -17.60 -13.02
C ARG A 224 19.58 -18.89 -12.33
N ASP A 225 20.23 -18.82 -11.17
CA ASP A 225 20.60 -20.01 -10.44
C ASP A 225 19.36 -20.82 -10.04
N ALA A 226 19.50 -22.15 -10.17
CA ALA A 226 18.37 -23.08 -9.99
C ALA A 226 17.71 -22.97 -8.62
N GLU A 227 18.47 -22.63 -7.58
CA GLU A 227 17.97 -22.44 -6.22
C GLU A 227 16.97 -21.27 -6.11
N PHE A 228 17.22 -20.15 -6.84
CA PHE A 228 16.32 -19.00 -6.85
C PHE A 228 15.12 -19.25 -7.74
N LEU A 229 15.31 -19.87 -8.91
CA LEU A 229 14.21 -20.23 -9.80
C LEU A 229 13.27 -21.28 -9.17
N ALA A 230 13.79 -22.10 -8.25
CA ALA A 230 12.96 -23.07 -7.54
C ALA A 230 11.96 -22.41 -6.58
N LEU A 231 12.21 -21.17 -6.15
CA LEU A 231 11.28 -20.43 -5.29
C LEU A 231 9.96 -20.09 -5.97
N ASP A 232 9.93 -19.95 -7.29
CA ASP A 232 8.69 -19.76 -8.07
C ASP A 232 7.71 -20.95 -7.99
N ARG A 233 8.13 -22.07 -7.43
CA ARG A 233 7.33 -23.30 -7.32
C ARG A 233 6.76 -23.52 -5.94
N ILE A 234 6.98 -22.63 -5.02
CA ILE A 234 6.55 -22.75 -3.62
C ILE A 234 6.03 -21.40 -3.15
N THR A 235 4.93 -21.40 -2.40
CA THR A 235 4.42 -20.18 -1.80
C THR A 235 5.35 -19.70 -0.67
N LEU A 236 5.36 -18.39 -0.38
CA LEU A 236 6.14 -17.85 0.74
C LEU A 236 5.72 -18.50 2.07
N HIS A 237 4.43 -18.76 2.24
CA HIS A 237 3.91 -19.44 3.42
C HIS A 237 4.48 -20.87 3.56
N ASP A 238 4.50 -21.64 2.47
CA ASP A 238 5.04 -23.02 2.50
C ASP A 238 6.56 -23.03 2.63
N TRP A 239 7.24 -22.04 2.06
CA TRP A 239 8.67 -21.84 2.24
C TRP A 239 9.01 -21.59 3.72
N LEU A 240 8.30 -20.65 4.38
CA LEU A 240 8.49 -20.39 5.82
C LEU A 240 8.31 -21.66 6.65
N ARG A 241 7.29 -22.46 6.34
CA ARG A 241 7.03 -23.73 7.01
C ARG A 241 8.16 -24.74 6.78
N ARG A 242 8.61 -24.88 5.54
CA ARG A 242 9.72 -25.76 5.15
C ARG A 242 11.01 -25.41 5.87
N GLU A 243 11.28 -24.13 6.04
CA GLU A 243 12.45 -23.63 6.77
C GLU A 243 12.27 -23.66 8.30
N GLY A 244 11.17 -24.23 8.79
CA GLY A 244 10.93 -24.41 10.22
C GLY A 244 10.57 -23.13 10.98
N TYR A 245 10.06 -22.13 10.31
CA TYR A 245 9.48 -20.97 10.96
C TYR A 245 8.08 -21.29 11.49
N THR A 246 7.80 -20.85 12.73
CA THR A 246 6.52 -21.08 13.41
C THR A 246 5.98 -19.82 14.08
N ALA A 247 6.74 -18.73 14.08
CA ALA A 247 6.39 -17.47 14.73
C ALA A 247 5.18 -16.80 14.05
N PRO A 248 4.01 -16.67 14.71
CA PRO A 248 2.82 -16.08 14.11
C PRO A 248 3.05 -14.68 13.57
N GLY A 249 3.84 -13.85 14.27
CA GLY A 249 4.15 -12.49 13.83
C GLY A 249 4.97 -12.44 12.54
N LEU A 250 5.82 -13.44 12.26
CA LEU A 250 6.53 -13.54 10.99
C LEU A 250 5.59 -13.90 9.83
N TYR A 251 4.66 -14.84 10.06
CA TYR A 251 3.65 -15.16 9.07
C TYR A 251 2.73 -13.99 8.76
N TRP A 252 2.33 -13.24 9.80
CA TRP A 252 1.55 -12.03 9.64
C TRP A 252 2.29 -10.98 8.80
N LEU A 253 3.58 -10.73 9.11
CA LEU A 253 4.39 -9.76 8.37
C LEU A 253 4.59 -10.17 6.91
N ALA A 254 4.85 -11.46 6.64
CA ALA A 254 4.96 -11.99 5.29
C ALA A 254 3.66 -11.81 4.51
N ASP A 255 2.50 -12.12 5.14
CA ASP A 255 1.19 -11.94 4.51
C ASP A 255 0.86 -10.45 4.30
N TYR A 256 1.23 -9.58 5.24
CA TYR A 256 1.08 -8.13 5.11
C TYR A 256 1.87 -7.62 3.89
N ALA A 257 3.16 -7.94 3.78
CA ALA A 257 4.00 -7.52 2.67
C ALA A 257 3.46 -8.01 1.31
N CYS A 258 3.02 -9.28 1.24
CA CYS A 258 2.42 -9.80 0.01
C CYS A 258 1.13 -9.08 -0.39
N ARG A 259 0.30 -8.69 0.57
CA ARG A 259 -0.94 -7.96 0.30
C ARG A 259 -0.68 -6.51 -0.09
N ASP A 260 0.24 -5.86 0.59
CA ASP A 260 0.60 -4.47 0.36
C ASP A 260 1.22 -4.28 -1.03
N ASP A 261 2.25 -5.05 -1.34
CA ASP A 261 3.02 -4.89 -2.58
C ASP A 261 2.38 -5.57 -3.80
N TYR A 262 1.69 -6.69 -3.61
CA TYR A 262 1.23 -7.55 -4.72
C TYR A 262 -0.27 -7.82 -4.75
N GLY A 263 -1.02 -7.35 -3.76
CA GLY A 263 -2.47 -7.55 -3.67
C GLY A 263 -2.88 -9.02 -3.49
N THR A 264 -2.00 -9.86 -2.98
CA THR A 264 -2.24 -11.30 -2.78
C THR A 264 -1.76 -11.73 -1.38
N SER A 265 -2.10 -12.94 -0.95
CA SER A 265 -1.63 -13.46 0.33
C SER A 265 -0.33 -14.28 0.18
N ALA A 266 0.46 -14.37 1.25
CA ALA A 266 1.67 -15.20 1.30
C ALA A 266 1.40 -16.70 1.04
N ALA A 267 0.15 -17.15 1.12
CA ALA A 267 -0.27 -18.51 0.80
C ALA A 267 -0.54 -18.73 -0.71
N ARG A 268 -0.47 -17.66 -1.51
CA ARG A 268 -0.73 -17.71 -2.97
C ARG A 268 0.42 -17.14 -3.81
N THR A 269 1.39 -16.56 -3.15
CA THR A 269 2.56 -15.92 -3.79
C THR A 269 3.74 -16.85 -3.77
#